data_3dea9117d68a34f47c77564d6ae1dbfb
#
_entry.id   3dea9117d68a34f47c77564d6ae1dbfb
#
_cell.length_a   1.000
_cell.length_b   1.000
_cell.length_c   1.000
_cell.angle_alpha   90.00
_cell.angle_beta   90.00
_cell.angle_gamma   90.00
#
_symmetry.space_group_name_H-M   'P 1'
#
loop_
_entity.id
_entity.type
_entity.pdbx_description
1 polymer ?
#
loop_
_entity_poly.entity_id
_entity_poly.type
_entity_poly.pdbx_seq_one_letter_code
_entity_poly.pdbx_strand_id
1 'polypeptide(L)'
;LSAIYAVYEARDPRGVKAYEPRMMVVLLLYAYCVGIPSSRRIERVCWEDAAFRVLTGNQQPDHSRISEFRRRNLEALSGLFVQILRFCQEAGMVSLGHVALDGTKVQANASKHKAMSHERMLRAEKELEKEINALMRRAEILDAQEDKRYGKGKLGSDLPDELRRRQDRLARIRQARKEMEAETAAATARQRKQVAEEARAKAAAARVADAPAAEQAELNRKAETVEAKAKAARDKAIEAAENAGVEPPNLEPLAAEAMPRRGLARKADGTPTRRTQRNFTDPDSHLMQSGGSNLQGYNCQVAVESDHQVTVAVGVSNQPPDSEQLEVVWLSWTAPIVNL
;
A
#
# COMPACT_ATOMS: atom_id res chain seq x y z
N LEU A 1 -17.53 21.08 2.70
CA LEU A 1 -17.24 21.72 1.41
C LEU A 1 -16.17 22.82 1.52
N SER A 2 -16.01 23.48 2.67
CA SER A 2 -15.02 24.56 2.87
C SER A 2 -13.60 24.17 2.47
N ALA A 3 -13.14 22.96 2.83
CA ALA A 3 -11.82 22.46 2.45
C ALA A 3 -11.62 22.35 0.92
N ILE A 4 -12.69 22.01 0.17
CA ILE A 4 -12.64 21.95 -1.29
C ILE A 4 -12.58 23.36 -1.87
N TYR A 5 -13.36 24.30 -1.34
CA TYR A 5 -13.32 25.70 -1.78
C TYR A 5 -11.96 26.36 -1.55
N ALA A 6 -11.34 26.12 -0.40
CA ALA A 6 -10.01 26.65 -0.09
C ALA A 6 -8.95 26.28 -1.15
N VAL A 7 -9.00 25.07 -1.69
CA VAL A 7 -8.11 24.62 -2.78
C VAL A 7 -8.37 25.39 -4.08
N TYR A 8 -9.62 25.80 -4.32
CA TYR A 8 -10.01 26.55 -5.52
C TYR A 8 -9.68 28.03 -5.42
N GLU A 9 -9.83 28.64 -4.25
CA GLU A 9 -9.49 30.04 -3.97
C GLU A 9 -7.99 30.32 -4.03
N ALA A 10 -7.18 29.33 -3.66
CA ALA A 10 -5.71 29.40 -3.71
C ALA A 10 -5.13 29.31 -5.14
N ARG A 11 -5.97 29.09 -6.18
CA ARG A 11 -5.52 28.95 -7.57
C ARG A 11 -5.19 30.28 -8.22
N ASP A 12 -4.21 30.26 -9.13
CA ASP A 12 -3.94 31.36 -10.06
C ASP A 12 -5.21 31.65 -10.89
N PRO A 13 -5.74 32.87 -10.89
CA PRO A 13 -6.93 33.23 -11.64
C PRO A 13 -6.74 33.19 -13.18
N ARG A 14 -5.50 33.05 -13.65
CA ARG A 14 -5.18 32.90 -15.07
C ARG A 14 -5.46 31.49 -15.54
N GLY A 15 -6.22 31.33 -16.60
CA GLY A 15 -6.56 30.04 -17.22
C GLY A 15 -8.05 29.78 -17.35
N VAL A 16 -8.41 28.56 -17.76
CA VAL A 16 -9.81 28.15 -17.90
C VAL A 16 -10.46 28.05 -16.52
N LYS A 17 -11.63 28.73 -16.37
CA LYS A 17 -12.40 28.71 -15.14
C LYS A 17 -12.74 27.26 -14.74
N ALA A 18 -12.45 26.92 -13.49
CA ALA A 18 -12.81 25.62 -12.95
C ALA A 18 -14.32 25.48 -12.80
N TYR A 19 -14.81 24.25 -12.91
CA TYR A 19 -16.19 23.94 -12.56
C TYR A 19 -16.46 24.23 -11.09
N GLU A 20 -17.67 24.63 -10.78
CA GLU A 20 -18.10 24.94 -9.42
C GLU A 20 -17.98 23.68 -8.52
N PRO A 21 -17.24 23.74 -7.39
CA PRO A 21 -16.99 22.58 -6.54
C PRO A 21 -18.22 21.86 -6.04
N ARG A 22 -19.25 22.59 -5.64
CA ARG A 22 -20.51 22.02 -5.15
C ARG A 22 -21.20 21.21 -6.25
N MET A 23 -21.22 21.72 -7.47
CA MET A 23 -21.77 21.02 -8.63
C MET A 23 -21.00 19.71 -8.89
N MET A 24 -19.68 19.74 -8.83
CA MET A 24 -18.84 18.56 -9.03
C MET A 24 -19.06 17.50 -7.94
N VAL A 25 -19.24 17.91 -6.68
CA VAL A 25 -19.56 16.99 -5.58
C VAL A 25 -20.93 16.35 -5.78
N VAL A 26 -21.95 17.14 -6.09
CA VAL A 26 -23.32 16.65 -6.35
C VAL A 26 -23.33 15.69 -7.55
N LEU A 27 -22.61 16.01 -8.61
CA LEU A 27 -22.44 15.16 -9.78
C LEU A 27 -21.84 13.80 -9.40
N LEU A 28 -20.76 13.77 -8.64
CA LEU A 28 -20.12 12.54 -8.20
C LEU A 28 -21.04 11.71 -7.29
N LEU A 29 -21.66 12.33 -6.29
CA LEU A 29 -22.57 11.65 -5.37
C LEU A 29 -23.74 11.02 -6.11
N TYR A 30 -24.39 11.76 -6.98
CA TYR A 30 -25.51 11.24 -7.76
C TYR A 30 -25.07 10.12 -8.71
N ALA A 31 -23.96 10.29 -9.42
CA ALA A 31 -23.42 9.26 -10.28
C ALA A 31 -23.15 7.94 -9.52
N TYR A 32 -22.62 8.02 -8.32
CA TYR A 32 -22.39 6.83 -7.48
C TYR A 32 -23.69 6.21 -6.97
N CYS A 33 -24.66 7.01 -6.58
CA CYS A 33 -25.99 6.52 -6.19
C CYS A 33 -26.68 5.72 -7.30
N VAL A 34 -26.50 6.12 -8.57
CA VAL A 34 -27.06 5.40 -9.74
C VAL A 34 -26.08 4.36 -10.33
N GLY A 35 -25.00 4.03 -9.63
CA GLY A 35 -24.07 2.97 -10.02
C GLY A 35 -23.14 3.33 -11.18
N ILE A 36 -22.81 4.61 -11.38
CA ILE A 36 -21.91 5.08 -12.44
C ILE A 36 -20.59 5.63 -11.84
N PRO A 37 -19.58 4.77 -11.52
CA PRO A 37 -18.32 5.23 -10.93
C PRO A 37 -17.29 5.73 -11.97
N SER A 38 -17.45 5.40 -13.24
CA SER A 38 -16.51 5.72 -14.31
C SER A 38 -16.64 7.16 -14.78
N SER A 39 -15.56 7.95 -14.69
CA SER A 39 -15.53 9.34 -15.16
C SER A 39 -15.94 9.50 -16.62
N ARG A 40 -15.59 8.56 -17.50
CA ARG A 40 -16.00 8.56 -18.92
C ARG A 40 -17.48 8.30 -19.11
N ARG A 41 -18.06 7.42 -18.26
CA ARG A 41 -19.53 7.23 -18.28
C ARG A 41 -20.25 8.42 -17.70
N ILE A 42 -19.73 9.06 -16.65
CA ILE A 42 -20.29 10.29 -16.08
C ILE A 42 -20.29 11.40 -17.12
N GLU A 43 -19.19 11.62 -17.84
CA GLU A 43 -19.15 12.57 -18.95
C GLU A 43 -20.25 12.30 -19.97
N ARG A 44 -20.42 11.04 -20.41
CA ARG A 44 -21.45 10.66 -21.37
C ARG A 44 -22.85 10.98 -20.86
N VAL A 45 -23.20 10.59 -19.62
CA VAL A 45 -24.54 10.82 -19.09
C VAL A 45 -24.81 12.30 -18.83
N CYS A 46 -23.81 13.16 -18.64
CA CYS A 46 -23.98 14.61 -18.62
C CYS A 46 -24.50 15.17 -19.96
N TRP A 47 -24.34 14.44 -21.07
CA TRP A 47 -24.92 14.78 -22.36
C TRP A 47 -26.29 14.13 -22.59
N GLU A 48 -26.46 12.88 -22.18
CA GLU A 48 -27.56 12.01 -22.58
C GLU A 48 -28.71 12.01 -21.56
N ASP A 49 -28.43 12.18 -20.27
CA ASP A 49 -29.42 12.02 -19.19
C ASP A 49 -29.93 13.38 -18.65
N ALA A 50 -31.24 13.51 -18.56
CA ALA A 50 -31.89 14.75 -18.12
C ALA A 50 -31.55 15.11 -16.66
N ALA A 51 -31.48 14.12 -15.75
CA ALA A 51 -31.15 14.37 -14.34
C ALA A 51 -29.71 14.89 -14.19
N PHE A 52 -28.75 14.31 -14.91
CA PHE A 52 -27.39 14.80 -14.91
C PHE A 52 -27.27 16.21 -15.50
N ARG A 53 -27.99 16.51 -16.55
CA ARG A 53 -28.03 17.85 -17.14
C ARG A 53 -28.59 18.89 -16.18
N VAL A 54 -29.65 18.56 -15.44
CA VAL A 54 -30.21 19.43 -14.40
C VAL A 54 -29.19 19.67 -13.28
N LEU A 55 -28.59 18.62 -12.76
CA LEU A 55 -27.62 18.70 -11.67
C LEU A 55 -26.36 19.52 -12.04
N THR A 56 -25.93 19.45 -13.29
CA THR A 56 -24.78 20.20 -13.78
C THR A 56 -25.10 21.58 -14.31
N GLY A 57 -26.38 21.99 -14.30
CA GLY A 57 -26.79 23.22 -14.93
C GLY A 57 -26.50 23.25 -16.43
N ASN A 58 -26.66 22.09 -17.08
CA ASN A 58 -26.34 21.84 -18.48
C ASN A 58 -24.86 22.03 -18.85
N GLN A 59 -23.95 21.96 -17.87
CA GLN A 59 -22.51 21.89 -18.09
C GLN A 59 -22.07 20.44 -18.33
N GLN A 60 -21.09 20.24 -19.18
CA GLN A 60 -20.56 18.92 -19.54
C GLN A 60 -19.08 18.81 -19.15
N PRO A 61 -18.76 18.51 -17.89
CA PRO A 61 -17.40 18.31 -17.48
C PRO A 61 -16.82 17.05 -18.16
N ASP A 62 -15.65 17.21 -18.76
CA ASP A 62 -14.94 16.09 -19.38
C ASP A 62 -14.41 15.10 -18.32
N HIS A 63 -14.19 13.86 -18.74
CA HIS A 63 -13.75 12.78 -17.84
C HIS A 63 -12.42 13.07 -17.14
N SER A 64 -11.53 13.84 -17.75
CA SER A 64 -10.24 14.19 -17.15
C SER A 64 -10.44 15.17 -15.99
N ARG A 65 -11.33 16.15 -16.13
CA ARG A 65 -11.70 17.09 -15.06
C ARG A 65 -12.43 16.39 -13.91
N ILE A 66 -13.33 15.45 -14.21
CA ILE A 66 -14.03 14.65 -13.20
C ILE A 66 -13.02 13.81 -12.41
N SER A 67 -12.12 13.12 -13.10
CA SER A 67 -11.07 12.30 -12.48
C SER A 67 -10.10 13.13 -11.65
N GLU A 68 -9.68 14.28 -12.17
CA GLU A 68 -8.77 15.19 -11.48
C GLU A 68 -9.42 15.79 -10.24
N PHE A 69 -10.68 16.21 -10.30
CA PHE A 69 -11.42 16.71 -9.16
C PHE A 69 -11.48 15.69 -8.03
N ARG A 70 -11.85 14.44 -8.35
CA ARG A 70 -11.88 13.34 -7.39
C ARG A 70 -10.51 13.10 -6.74
N ARG A 71 -9.45 13.02 -7.53
CA ARG A 71 -8.11 12.76 -7.06
C ARG A 71 -7.58 13.88 -6.15
N ARG A 72 -7.83 15.13 -6.49
CA ARG A 72 -7.36 16.29 -5.71
C ARG A 72 -8.10 16.49 -4.39
N ASN A 73 -9.35 16.08 -4.33
CA ASN A 73 -10.21 16.30 -3.19
C ASN A 73 -10.53 15.00 -2.43
N LEU A 74 -9.68 13.97 -2.54
CA LEU A 74 -9.96 12.64 -1.99
C LEU A 74 -10.19 12.68 -0.48
N GLU A 75 -9.37 13.39 0.27
CA GLU A 75 -9.48 13.55 1.72
C GLU A 75 -10.78 14.28 2.11
N ALA A 76 -11.10 15.39 1.44
CA ALA A 76 -12.31 16.14 1.69
C ALA A 76 -13.58 15.33 1.33
N LEU A 77 -13.53 14.53 0.26
CA LEU A 77 -14.61 13.62 -0.12
C LEU A 77 -14.79 12.48 0.90
N SER A 78 -13.70 11.98 1.47
CA SER A 78 -13.75 11.02 2.57
C SER A 78 -14.42 11.61 3.81
N GLY A 79 -14.07 12.86 4.17
CA GLY A 79 -14.74 13.58 5.25
C GLY A 79 -16.24 13.81 5.02
N LEU A 80 -16.65 13.98 3.75
CA LEU A 80 -18.09 14.08 3.40
C LEU A 80 -18.82 12.74 3.62
N PHE A 81 -18.17 11.61 3.36
CA PHE A 81 -18.75 10.29 3.64
C PHE A 81 -19.11 10.15 5.13
N VAL A 82 -18.22 10.55 6.02
CA VAL A 82 -18.47 10.53 7.47
C VAL A 82 -19.63 11.45 7.84
N GLN A 83 -19.75 12.64 7.24
CA GLN A 83 -20.88 13.54 7.49
C GLN A 83 -22.21 12.95 7.02
N ILE A 84 -22.24 12.32 5.84
CA ILE A 84 -23.45 11.64 5.32
C ILE A 84 -23.84 10.50 6.27
N LEU A 85 -22.88 9.72 6.76
CA LEU A 85 -23.13 8.65 7.71
C LEU A 85 -23.77 9.17 9.01
N ARG A 86 -23.29 10.32 9.52
CA ARG A 86 -23.91 10.99 10.68
C ARG A 86 -25.37 11.40 10.40
N PHE A 87 -25.64 11.98 9.25
CA PHE A 87 -27.01 12.30 8.87
C PHE A 87 -27.92 11.08 8.76
N CYS A 88 -27.41 9.96 8.22
CA CYS A 88 -28.15 8.70 8.21
C CYS A 88 -28.44 8.20 9.62
N GLN A 89 -27.48 8.35 10.54
CA GLN A 89 -27.65 7.99 11.96
C GLN A 89 -28.66 8.89 12.67
N GLU A 90 -28.59 10.21 12.49
CA GLU A 90 -29.55 11.18 13.02
C GLU A 90 -30.96 10.95 12.47
N ALA A 91 -31.09 10.51 11.23
CA ALA A 91 -32.34 10.14 10.60
C ALA A 91 -32.88 8.76 11.04
N GLY A 92 -32.17 8.05 11.93
CA GLY A 92 -32.55 6.71 12.38
C GLY A 92 -32.37 5.60 11.33
N MET A 93 -31.61 5.86 10.26
CA MET A 93 -31.36 4.91 9.17
C MET A 93 -30.20 3.96 9.48
N VAL A 94 -29.49 4.14 10.59
CA VAL A 94 -28.40 3.27 11.01
C VAL A 94 -28.73 2.69 12.37
N SER A 95 -28.96 1.38 12.43
CA SER A 95 -29.17 0.64 13.65
C SER A 95 -27.99 -0.28 13.93
N LEU A 96 -27.72 -0.55 15.23
CA LEU A 96 -26.69 -1.48 15.67
C LEU A 96 -27.13 -2.96 15.62
N GLY A 97 -28.20 -3.26 14.86
CA GLY A 97 -28.77 -4.60 14.78
C GLY A 97 -27.84 -5.59 14.08
N HIS A 98 -28.01 -5.75 12.78
CA HIS A 98 -27.22 -6.66 11.97
C HIS A 98 -26.37 -5.89 10.98
N VAL A 99 -25.07 -6.20 10.90
CA VAL A 99 -24.14 -5.63 9.92
C VAL A 99 -23.58 -6.77 9.08
N ALA A 100 -23.74 -6.68 7.76
CA ALA A 100 -23.14 -7.60 6.83
C ALA A 100 -21.76 -7.06 6.40
N LEU A 101 -20.76 -7.94 6.42
CA LEU A 101 -19.44 -7.66 5.89
C LEU A 101 -19.25 -8.46 4.60
N ASP A 102 -18.88 -7.77 3.53
CA ASP A 102 -18.54 -8.42 2.25
C ASP A 102 -17.20 -7.93 1.72
N GLY A 103 -16.45 -8.84 1.12
CA GLY A 103 -15.12 -8.59 0.59
C GLY A 103 -15.05 -8.78 -0.93
N THR A 104 -14.64 -7.75 -1.64
CA THR A 104 -14.43 -7.82 -3.09
C THR A 104 -12.95 -7.71 -3.43
N LYS A 105 -12.46 -8.64 -4.28
CA LYS A 105 -11.07 -8.61 -4.75
C LYS A 105 -10.96 -7.64 -5.93
N VAL A 106 -10.20 -6.56 -5.75
CA VAL A 106 -9.98 -5.53 -6.77
C VAL A 106 -8.59 -5.72 -7.37
N GLN A 107 -8.53 -5.79 -8.70
CA GLN A 107 -7.27 -5.95 -9.41
C GLN A 107 -6.42 -4.67 -9.29
N ALA A 108 -5.17 -4.86 -8.89
CA ALA A 108 -4.17 -3.79 -8.91
C ALA A 108 -3.77 -3.45 -10.36
N ASN A 109 -3.29 -2.24 -10.59
CA ASN A 109 -2.67 -1.87 -11.87
C ASN A 109 -1.26 -2.50 -12.01
N ALA A 110 -1.21 -3.82 -11.81
CA ALA A 110 0.00 -4.61 -11.81
C ALA A 110 -0.23 -5.98 -12.43
N SER A 111 0.69 -6.40 -13.30
CA SER A 111 0.64 -7.73 -13.88
C SER A 111 1.18 -8.78 -12.91
N LYS A 112 0.49 -9.90 -12.74
CA LYS A 112 0.99 -11.05 -11.98
C LYS A 112 2.32 -11.61 -12.51
N HIS A 113 2.63 -11.40 -13.79
CA HIS A 113 3.87 -11.83 -14.42
C HIS A 113 5.08 -10.96 -14.05
N LYS A 114 4.84 -9.78 -13.47
CA LYS A 114 5.90 -8.89 -12.94
C LYS A 114 6.20 -9.17 -11.46
N ALA A 115 5.57 -10.16 -10.84
CA ALA A 115 5.94 -10.64 -9.53
C ALA A 115 7.11 -11.62 -9.62
N MET A 116 8.09 -11.46 -8.74
CA MET A 116 9.25 -12.34 -8.66
C MET A 116 9.49 -12.81 -7.22
N SER A 117 9.81 -14.10 -7.04
CA SER A 117 10.18 -14.63 -5.73
C SER A 117 11.63 -14.29 -5.38
N HIS A 118 11.94 -14.22 -4.08
CA HIS A 118 13.29 -13.94 -3.57
C HIS A 118 14.34 -14.88 -4.18
N GLU A 119 14.05 -16.17 -4.24
CA GLU A 119 14.96 -17.15 -4.86
C GLU A 119 15.19 -16.88 -6.35
N ARG A 120 14.12 -16.51 -7.07
CA ARG A 120 14.21 -16.17 -8.49
C ARG A 120 14.98 -14.87 -8.72
N MET A 121 14.85 -13.89 -7.81
CA MET A 121 15.65 -12.65 -7.84
C MET A 121 17.14 -12.96 -7.70
N LEU A 122 17.53 -13.79 -6.73
CA LEU A 122 18.93 -14.19 -6.51
C LEU A 122 19.52 -14.96 -7.70
N ARG A 123 18.73 -15.83 -8.34
CA ARG A 123 19.19 -16.55 -9.55
C ARG A 123 19.35 -15.60 -10.73
N ALA A 124 18.34 -14.76 -10.98
CA ALA A 124 18.37 -13.81 -12.08
C ALA A 124 19.51 -12.78 -11.94
N GLU A 125 19.82 -12.35 -10.73
CA GLU A 125 20.96 -11.49 -10.44
C GLU A 125 22.28 -12.13 -10.87
N LYS A 126 22.53 -13.38 -10.44
CA LYS A 126 23.75 -14.13 -10.81
C LYS A 126 23.86 -14.41 -12.33
N GLU A 127 22.73 -14.71 -12.97
CA GLU A 127 22.70 -14.95 -14.43
C GLU A 127 22.98 -13.66 -15.20
N LEU A 128 22.33 -12.56 -14.84
CA LEU A 128 22.54 -11.25 -15.48
C LEU A 128 23.99 -10.74 -15.27
N GLU A 129 24.57 -10.95 -14.09
CA GLU A 129 25.99 -10.61 -13.85
C GLU A 129 26.93 -11.39 -14.77
N LYS A 130 26.69 -12.69 -14.96
CA LYS A 130 27.47 -13.51 -15.88
C LYS A 130 27.33 -13.04 -17.32
N GLU A 131 26.11 -12.72 -17.74
CA GLU A 131 25.83 -12.22 -19.10
C GLU A 131 26.50 -10.86 -19.34
N ILE A 132 26.40 -9.94 -18.38
CA ILE A 132 27.04 -8.62 -18.43
C ILE A 132 28.55 -8.78 -18.54
N ASN A 133 29.16 -9.60 -17.68
CA ASN A 133 30.60 -9.85 -17.70
C ASN A 133 31.06 -10.50 -19.01
N ALA A 134 30.26 -11.41 -19.58
CA ALA A 134 30.56 -12.02 -20.88
C ALA A 134 30.49 -10.99 -22.04
N LEU A 135 29.53 -10.08 -22.01
CA LEU A 135 29.41 -8.99 -22.98
C LEU A 135 30.57 -7.99 -22.87
N MET A 136 30.95 -7.61 -21.63
CA MET A 136 32.09 -6.74 -21.38
C MET A 136 33.40 -7.34 -21.93
N ARG A 137 33.66 -8.64 -21.65
CA ARG A 137 34.85 -9.33 -22.19
C ARG A 137 34.85 -9.40 -23.71
N ARG A 138 33.69 -9.59 -24.35
CA ARG A 138 33.59 -9.56 -25.82
C ARG A 138 33.89 -8.17 -26.37
N ALA A 139 33.39 -7.11 -25.73
CA ALA A 139 33.69 -5.74 -26.10
C ALA A 139 35.21 -5.47 -26.00
N GLU A 140 35.84 -5.84 -24.87
CA GLU A 140 37.29 -5.70 -24.69
C GLU A 140 38.11 -6.43 -25.78
N ILE A 141 37.68 -7.63 -26.19
CA ILE A 141 38.34 -8.39 -27.26
C ILE A 141 38.19 -7.69 -28.60
N LEU A 142 37.00 -7.14 -28.90
CA LEU A 142 36.74 -6.39 -30.12
C LEU A 142 37.54 -5.09 -30.14
N ASP A 143 37.53 -4.32 -29.06
CA ASP A 143 38.31 -3.11 -28.91
C ASP A 143 39.82 -3.36 -29.14
N ALA A 144 40.35 -4.45 -28.53
CA ALA A 144 41.73 -4.85 -28.70
C ALA A 144 42.06 -5.30 -30.15
N GLN A 145 41.10 -5.85 -30.90
CA GLN A 145 41.24 -6.17 -32.32
C GLN A 145 41.19 -4.93 -33.19
N GLU A 146 40.28 -3.98 -32.87
CA GLU A 146 40.15 -2.71 -33.58
C GLU A 146 41.36 -1.79 -33.35
N ASP A 147 41.87 -1.72 -32.12
CA ASP A 147 43.10 -0.99 -31.77
C ASP A 147 44.30 -1.48 -32.57
N LYS A 148 44.38 -2.79 -32.79
CA LYS A 148 45.42 -3.37 -33.65
C LYS A 148 45.27 -3.04 -35.13
N ARG A 149 44.04 -2.83 -35.59
CA ARG A 149 43.73 -2.62 -37.00
C ARG A 149 43.69 -1.16 -37.40
N TYR A 150 43.27 -0.26 -36.48
CA TYR A 150 42.97 1.16 -36.79
C TYR A 150 43.76 2.16 -35.94
N GLY A 151 44.54 1.71 -34.95
CA GLY A 151 45.29 2.58 -34.02
C GLY A 151 44.46 3.08 -32.84
N LYS A 152 45.13 3.30 -31.68
CA LYS A 152 44.50 3.76 -30.44
C LYS A 152 43.88 5.16 -30.59
N GLY A 153 42.60 5.32 -30.18
CA GLY A 153 42.02 6.64 -29.95
C GLY A 153 40.87 7.05 -30.86
N LYS A 154 40.25 6.16 -31.63
CA LYS A 154 38.95 6.44 -32.24
C LYS A 154 37.87 5.91 -31.32
N LEU A 155 37.12 6.83 -30.73
CA LEU A 155 35.96 6.56 -29.87
C LEU A 155 35.00 5.59 -30.56
N GLY A 156 34.93 4.38 -30.04
CA GLY A 156 33.81 3.49 -30.27
C GLY A 156 32.59 4.05 -29.52
N SER A 157 31.52 4.18 -30.25
CA SER A 157 30.23 4.67 -29.76
C SER A 157 29.67 3.81 -28.62
N ASP A 158 28.89 4.46 -27.79
CA ASP A 158 27.99 3.99 -26.74
C ASP A 158 27.88 2.48 -26.46
N LEU A 159 27.91 2.12 -25.18
CA LEU A 159 27.59 0.77 -24.72
C LEU A 159 26.39 0.22 -25.50
N PRO A 160 26.49 -0.99 -26.09
CA PRO A 160 25.40 -1.57 -26.85
C PRO A 160 24.10 -1.49 -26.02
N ASP A 161 23.01 -1.03 -26.63
CA ASP A 161 21.69 -0.90 -25.99
C ASP A 161 21.29 -2.13 -25.19
N GLU A 162 21.77 -3.28 -25.63
CA GLU A 162 21.54 -4.56 -24.95
C GLU A 162 22.23 -4.65 -23.60
N LEU A 163 23.44 -4.13 -23.46
CA LEU A 163 24.18 -4.10 -22.19
C LEU A 163 23.49 -3.15 -21.21
N ARG A 164 23.09 -1.96 -21.67
CA ARG A 164 22.32 -0.98 -20.88
C ARG A 164 21.03 -1.60 -20.35
N ARG A 165 20.23 -2.24 -21.21
CA ARG A 165 18.98 -2.91 -20.80
C ARG A 165 19.19 -3.99 -19.74
N ARG A 166 20.30 -4.77 -19.84
CA ARG A 166 20.64 -5.78 -18.83
C ARG A 166 21.08 -5.16 -17.53
N GLN A 167 21.88 -4.10 -17.57
CA GLN A 167 22.29 -3.36 -16.38
C GLN A 167 21.08 -2.72 -15.66
N ASP A 168 20.16 -2.08 -16.38
CA ASP A 168 18.93 -1.52 -15.81
C ASP A 168 18.06 -2.60 -15.19
N ARG A 169 17.94 -3.75 -15.83
CA ARG A 169 17.19 -4.88 -15.30
C ARG A 169 17.85 -5.44 -14.00
N LEU A 170 19.16 -5.57 -14.00
CA LEU A 170 19.91 -6.00 -12.82
C LEU A 170 19.74 -5.02 -11.66
N ALA A 171 19.85 -3.73 -11.92
CA ALA A 171 19.65 -2.69 -10.92
C ALA A 171 18.26 -2.75 -10.29
N ARG A 172 17.20 -2.91 -11.10
CA ARG A 172 15.82 -3.05 -10.62
C ARG A 172 15.62 -4.29 -9.75
N ILE A 173 16.18 -5.43 -10.15
CA ILE A 173 16.07 -6.67 -9.36
C ILE A 173 16.80 -6.53 -8.03
N ARG A 174 18.01 -5.95 -8.03
CA ARG A 174 18.77 -5.68 -6.81
C ARG A 174 18.05 -4.76 -5.86
N GLN A 175 17.49 -3.68 -6.38
CA GLN A 175 16.75 -2.72 -5.59
C GLN A 175 15.52 -3.36 -4.96
N ALA A 176 14.70 -4.06 -5.73
CA ALA A 176 13.52 -4.76 -5.23
C ALA A 176 13.84 -5.84 -4.18
N ARG A 177 14.99 -6.54 -4.33
CA ARG A 177 15.47 -7.51 -3.34
C ARG A 177 15.87 -6.82 -2.03
N LYS A 178 16.65 -5.75 -2.10
CA LYS A 178 17.08 -4.97 -0.92
C LYS A 178 15.88 -4.40 -0.17
N GLU A 179 14.91 -3.83 -0.87
CA GLU A 179 13.67 -3.33 -0.27
C GLU A 179 12.86 -4.45 0.41
N MET A 180 12.77 -5.62 -0.22
CA MET A 180 12.13 -6.79 0.38
C MET A 180 12.84 -7.25 1.66
N GLU A 181 14.18 -7.27 1.67
CA GLU A 181 15.00 -7.61 2.83
C GLU A 181 14.82 -6.57 3.95
N ALA A 182 14.79 -5.29 3.63
CA ALA A 182 14.53 -4.21 4.58
C ALA A 182 13.13 -4.32 5.21
N GLU A 183 12.10 -4.57 4.40
CA GLU A 183 10.72 -4.74 4.87
C GLU A 183 10.57 -5.93 5.81
N THR A 184 11.16 -7.08 5.47
CA THR A 184 11.12 -8.28 6.32
C THR A 184 11.89 -8.11 7.62
N ALA A 185 13.03 -7.41 7.60
CA ALA A 185 13.82 -7.06 8.77
C ALA A 185 13.03 -6.10 9.69
N ALA A 186 12.39 -5.06 9.13
CA ALA A 186 11.54 -4.11 9.84
C ALA A 186 10.36 -4.81 10.53
N ALA A 187 9.67 -5.71 9.82
CA ALA A 187 8.56 -6.47 10.38
C ALA A 187 9.00 -7.40 11.53
N THR A 188 10.21 -7.96 11.46
CA THR A 188 10.79 -8.76 12.53
C THR A 188 11.16 -7.89 13.74
N ALA A 189 11.71 -6.71 13.50
CA ALA A 189 12.05 -5.75 14.56
C ALA A 189 10.81 -5.28 15.32
N ARG A 190 9.71 -4.96 14.62
CA ARG A 190 8.42 -4.61 15.25
C ARG A 190 7.91 -5.73 16.13
N GLN A 191 7.87 -6.95 15.62
CA GLN A 191 7.40 -8.11 16.37
C GLN A 191 8.23 -8.35 17.62
N ARG A 192 9.56 -8.28 17.54
CA ARG A 192 10.45 -8.46 18.68
C ARG A 192 10.35 -7.32 19.69
N LYS A 193 10.13 -6.07 19.23
CA LYS A 193 9.86 -4.93 20.10
C LYS A 193 8.60 -5.18 20.93
N GLN A 194 7.51 -5.58 20.29
CA GLN A 194 6.25 -5.89 20.97
C GLN A 194 6.43 -7.00 22.02
N VAL A 195 7.11 -8.11 21.68
CA VAL A 195 7.38 -9.20 22.63
C VAL A 195 8.27 -8.73 23.79
N ALA A 196 9.19 -7.81 23.56
CA ALA A 196 10.02 -7.24 24.62
C ALA A 196 9.21 -6.33 25.56
N GLU A 197 8.31 -5.51 25.03
CA GLU A 197 7.40 -4.68 25.81
C GLU A 197 6.46 -5.52 26.66
N GLU A 198 5.88 -6.59 26.12
CA GLU A 198 5.04 -7.54 26.85
C GLU A 198 5.82 -8.26 27.97
N ALA A 199 7.06 -8.69 27.70
CA ALA A 199 7.90 -9.34 28.71
C ALA A 199 8.23 -8.38 29.86
N ARG A 200 8.54 -7.12 29.54
CA ARG A 200 8.80 -6.07 30.50
C ARG A 200 7.57 -5.72 31.34
N ALA A 201 6.42 -5.63 30.69
CA ALA A 201 5.15 -5.41 31.41
C ALA A 201 4.82 -6.54 32.38
N LYS A 202 5.04 -7.81 31.99
CA LYS A 202 4.87 -8.98 32.87
C LYS A 202 5.85 -8.93 34.04
N ALA A 203 7.12 -8.60 33.84
CA ALA A 203 8.11 -8.47 34.88
C ALA A 203 7.75 -7.31 35.86
N ALA A 204 7.24 -6.21 35.37
CA ALA A 204 6.77 -5.10 36.19
C ALA A 204 5.52 -5.47 37.02
N ALA A 205 4.55 -6.16 36.39
CA ALA A 205 3.34 -6.63 37.08
C ALA A 205 3.66 -7.61 38.21
N ALA A 206 4.63 -8.52 38.02
CA ALA A 206 5.08 -9.46 39.08
C ALA A 206 5.74 -8.73 40.27
N ARG A 207 6.39 -7.61 40.06
CA ARG A 207 6.92 -6.76 41.14
C ARG A 207 5.79 -6.09 41.93
N VAL A 208 4.77 -5.59 41.26
CA VAL A 208 3.61 -4.93 41.89
C VAL A 208 2.77 -5.93 42.66
N ALA A 209 2.66 -7.16 42.18
CA ALA A 209 1.91 -8.25 42.83
C ALA A 209 2.70 -8.93 43.95
N ASP A 210 3.88 -8.44 44.33
CA ASP A 210 4.74 -9.01 45.38
C ASP A 210 5.00 -10.51 45.21
N ALA A 211 5.20 -10.93 43.95
CA ALA A 211 5.47 -12.32 43.58
C ALA A 211 6.79 -12.81 44.23
N PRO A 212 6.99 -14.14 44.43
CA PRO A 212 8.23 -14.68 44.99
C PRO A 212 9.48 -14.17 44.29
N ALA A 213 10.53 -13.85 45.06
CA ALA A 213 11.77 -13.27 44.55
C ALA A 213 12.41 -14.10 43.40
N ALA A 214 12.29 -15.43 43.48
CA ALA A 214 12.77 -16.33 42.42
C ALA A 214 12.02 -16.14 41.10
N GLU A 215 10.70 -15.94 41.15
CA GLU A 215 9.85 -15.71 39.98
C GLU A 215 10.13 -14.32 39.36
N GLN A 216 10.28 -13.29 40.19
CA GLN A 216 10.67 -11.94 39.73
C GLN A 216 12.01 -11.97 39.05
N ALA A 217 13.01 -12.68 39.60
CA ALA A 217 14.34 -12.82 39.01
C ALA A 217 14.29 -13.53 37.65
N GLU A 218 13.48 -14.59 37.51
CA GLU A 218 13.32 -15.32 36.25
C GLU A 218 12.64 -14.46 35.20
N LEU A 219 11.59 -13.73 35.50
CA LEU A 219 10.88 -12.85 34.59
C LEU A 219 11.78 -11.68 34.11
N ASN A 220 12.58 -11.09 35.01
CA ASN A 220 13.54 -10.07 34.67
C ASN A 220 14.59 -10.60 33.70
N ARG A 221 15.18 -11.78 33.96
CA ARG A 221 16.16 -12.40 33.06
C ARG A 221 15.57 -12.71 31.67
N LYS A 222 14.30 -13.15 31.63
CA LYS A 222 13.59 -13.35 30.37
C LYS A 222 13.40 -12.03 29.63
N ALA A 223 12.98 -10.96 30.32
CA ALA A 223 12.80 -9.63 29.73
C ALA A 223 14.12 -9.09 29.13
N GLU A 224 15.23 -9.15 29.87
CA GLU A 224 16.55 -8.73 29.41
C GLU A 224 16.99 -9.50 28.14
N THR A 225 16.75 -10.82 28.13
CA THR A 225 17.10 -11.66 26.96
C THR A 225 16.30 -11.26 25.70
N VAL A 226 15.02 -10.97 25.88
CA VAL A 226 14.11 -10.57 24.79
C VAL A 226 14.44 -9.15 24.33
N GLU A 227 14.75 -8.23 25.23
CA GLU A 227 15.19 -6.86 24.91
C GLU A 227 16.49 -6.88 24.09
N ALA A 228 17.48 -7.70 24.44
CA ALA A 228 18.71 -7.85 23.67
C ALA A 228 18.42 -8.33 22.22
N LYS A 229 17.50 -9.30 22.07
CA LYS A 229 17.06 -9.78 20.75
C LYS A 229 16.28 -8.71 19.98
N ALA A 230 15.49 -7.89 20.64
CA ALA A 230 14.76 -6.80 20.02
C ALA A 230 15.71 -5.70 19.50
N LYS A 231 16.72 -5.34 20.32
CA LYS A 231 17.78 -4.39 19.93
C LYS A 231 18.55 -4.87 18.71
N ALA A 232 19.03 -6.11 18.72
CA ALA A 232 19.74 -6.67 17.57
C ALA A 232 18.89 -6.71 16.29
N ALA A 233 17.58 -6.98 16.41
CA ALA A 233 16.67 -6.95 15.27
C ALA A 233 16.43 -5.53 14.73
N ARG A 234 16.37 -4.53 15.63
CA ARG A 234 16.27 -3.12 15.27
C ARG A 234 17.50 -2.68 14.48
N ASP A 235 18.69 -2.96 15.00
CA ASP A 235 19.96 -2.57 14.37
C ASP A 235 20.07 -3.19 12.97
N LYS A 236 19.71 -4.47 12.82
CA LYS A 236 19.65 -5.15 11.53
C LYS A 236 18.62 -4.52 10.57
N ALA A 237 17.48 -4.06 11.08
CA ALA A 237 16.46 -3.43 10.26
C ALA A 237 16.90 -2.05 9.76
N ILE A 238 17.64 -1.30 10.57
CA ILE A 238 18.21 -0.01 10.18
C ILE A 238 19.28 -0.23 9.10
N GLU A 239 20.21 -1.16 9.31
CA GLU A 239 21.23 -1.50 8.32
C GLU A 239 20.63 -1.94 6.97
N ALA A 240 19.57 -2.76 7.01
CA ALA A 240 18.88 -3.20 5.80
C ALA A 240 18.18 -2.05 5.08
N ALA A 241 17.60 -1.08 5.82
CA ALA A 241 16.99 0.11 5.24
C ALA A 241 18.03 1.03 4.59
N GLU A 242 19.16 1.27 5.24
CA GLU A 242 20.28 2.02 4.69
C GLU A 242 20.83 1.37 3.40
N ASN A 243 21.01 0.05 3.41
CA ASN A 243 21.44 -0.70 2.24
C ASN A 243 20.45 -0.64 1.07
N ALA A 244 19.16 -0.49 1.36
CA ALA A 244 18.10 -0.33 0.37
C ALA A 244 17.90 1.12 -0.08
N GLY A 245 18.49 2.09 0.64
CA GLY A 245 18.27 3.52 0.39
C GLY A 245 16.86 3.98 0.71
N VAL A 246 16.21 3.34 1.69
CA VAL A 246 14.87 3.71 2.19
C VAL A 246 14.97 4.31 3.59
N GLU A 247 13.94 5.06 3.97
CA GLU A 247 13.88 5.66 5.31
C GLU A 247 13.95 4.59 6.42
N PRO A 248 14.55 4.91 7.56
CA PRO A 248 14.57 4.02 8.72
C PRO A 248 13.15 3.57 9.08
N PRO A 249 12.95 2.28 9.40
CA PRO A 249 11.61 1.77 9.65
C PRO A 249 10.99 2.37 10.91
N ASN A 250 9.76 2.84 10.80
CA ASN A 250 8.95 3.10 11.99
C ASN A 250 8.61 1.76 12.66
N LEU A 251 9.05 1.60 13.91
CA LEU A 251 8.86 0.40 14.72
C LEU A 251 7.70 0.53 15.72
N GLU A 252 6.89 1.60 15.62
CA GLU A 252 5.68 1.72 16.43
C GLU A 252 4.64 0.69 16.00
N PRO A 253 3.81 0.21 16.95
CA PRO A 253 2.67 -0.65 16.62
C PRO A 253 1.78 0.04 15.59
N LEU A 254 1.23 -0.73 14.66
CA LEU A 254 0.18 -0.21 13.78
C LEU A 254 -1.03 0.16 14.63
N ALA A 255 -1.70 1.26 14.28
CA ALA A 255 -2.93 1.65 14.96
C ALA A 255 -3.95 0.48 14.93
N ALA A 256 -4.68 0.29 16.02
CA ALA A 256 -5.67 -0.79 16.11
C ALA A 256 -6.75 -0.71 15.01
N GLU A 257 -6.99 0.51 14.50
CA GLU A 257 -7.94 0.80 13.44
C GLU A 257 -7.38 0.54 12.03
N ALA A 258 -6.08 0.24 11.93
CA ALA A 258 -5.47 -0.03 10.62
C ALA A 258 -5.91 -1.39 10.09
N MET A 259 -6.37 -1.41 8.83
CA MET A 259 -6.74 -2.67 8.16
C MET A 259 -5.58 -3.67 8.18
N PRO A 260 -5.85 -4.96 8.48
CA PRO A 260 -4.82 -5.99 8.53
C PRO A 260 -4.10 -6.07 7.18
N ARG A 261 -2.78 -6.08 7.23
CA ARG A 261 -1.93 -6.24 6.05
C ARG A 261 -1.15 -7.53 6.12
N ARG A 262 -1.13 -8.26 5.03
CA ARG A 262 -0.27 -9.43 4.90
C ARG A 262 1.18 -8.96 4.74
N GLY A 263 1.97 -9.14 5.78
CA GLY A 263 3.41 -8.92 5.69
C GLY A 263 4.08 -9.97 4.81
N LEU A 264 5.27 -9.65 4.33
CA LEU A 264 6.10 -10.59 3.56
C LEU A 264 6.50 -11.79 4.43
N ALA A 265 6.41 -13.00 3.87
CA ALA A 265 6.82 -14.21 4.55
C ALA A 265 8.33 -14.18 4.83
N ARG A 266 8.71 -14.39 6.10
CA ARG A 266 10.09 -14.28 6.57
C ARG A 266 10.47 -15.42 7.49
N LYS A 267 11.76 -15.65 7.61
CA LYS A 267 12.36 -16.58 8.56
C LYS A 267 12.48 -15.92 9.94
N ALA A 268 12.83 -16.72 10.95
CA ALA A 268 13.03 -16.23 12.31
C ALA A 268 14.19 -15.21 12.45
N ASP A 269 15.14 -15.22 11.51
CA ASP A 269 16.26 -14.27 11.45
C ASP A 269 15.92 -12.94 10.77
N GLY A 270 14.67 -12.78 10.29
CA GLY A 270 14.16 -11.59 9.61
C GLY A 270 14.46 -11.55 8.11
N THR A 271 15.08 -12.59 7.53
CA THR A 271 15.31 -12.68 6.08
C THR A 271 14.06 -13.19 5.35
N PRO A 272 13.83 -12.78 4.08
CA PRO A 272 12.72 -13.31 3.28
C PRO A 272 12.84 -14.84 3.11
N THR A 273 11.70 -15.51 3.02
CA THR A 273 11.71 -16.92 2.60
C THR A 273 11.98 -17.01 1.10
N ARG A 274 12.38 -18.19 0.62
CA ARG A 274 12.63 -18.42 -0.82
C ARG A 274 11.41 -18.10 -1.70
N ARG A 275 10.19 -18.33 -1.17
CA ARG A 275 8.93 -18.15 -1.89
C ARG A 275 8.31 -16.76 -1.72
N THR A 276 8.88 -15.91 -0.87
CA THR A 276 8.41 -14.53 -0.68
C THR A 276 8.46 -13.80 -2.01
N GLN A 277 7.32 -13.25 -2.44
CA GLN A 277 7.16 -12.58 -3.73
C GLN A 277 6.96 -11.08 -3.54
N ARG A 278 7.44 -10.31 -4.52
CA ARG A 278 7.19 -8.87 -4.64
C ARG A 278 6.88 -8.55 -6.09
N ASN A 279 5.87 -7.72 -6.32
CA ASN A 279 5.57 -7.20 -7.63
C ASN A 279 6.41 -5.94 -7.89
N PHE A 280 7.01 -5.82 -9.07
CA PHE A 280 7.85 -4.65 -9.41
C PHE A 280 7.06 -3.39 -9.74
N THR A 281 5.77 -3.52 -10.07
CA THR A 281 4.93 -2.38 -10.44
C THR A 281 4.17 -1.85 -9.23
N ASP A 282 3.65 -2.76 -8.39
CA ASP A 282 2.89 -2.46 -7.19
C ASP A 282 3.33 -3.42 -6.08
N PRO A 283 4.33 -3.02 -5.27
CA PRO A 283 4.90 -3.87 -4.22
C PRO A 283 3.93 -4.27 -3.11
N ASP A 284 2.93 -3.44 -2.84
CA ASP A 284 1.95 -3.66 -1.76
C ASP A 284 0.85 -4.65 -2.17
N SER A 285 0.61 -4.81 -3.47
CA SER A 285 -0.38 -5.75 -3.98
C SER A 285 0.04 -7.21 -3.77
N HIS A 286 -0.93 -8.09 -3.53
CA HIS A 286 -0.68 -9.51 -3.36
C HIS A 286 -1.45 -10.36 -4.37
N LEU A 287 -0.94 -11.57 -4.60
CA LEU A 287 -1.62 -12.56 -5.41
C LEU A 287 -2.82 -13.12 -4.62
N MET A 288 -4.01 -12.96 -5.17
CA MET A 288 -5.28 -13.37 -4.57
C MET A 288 -6.05 -14.27 -5.55
N GLN A 289 -6.87 -15.14 -5.00
CA GLN A 289 -7.80 -15.96 -5.79
C GLN A 289 -9.16 -15.26 -5.83
N SER A 290 -9.72 -15.12 -7.04
CA SER A 290 -11.06 -14.59 -7.26
C SER A 290 -11.69 -15.28 -8.46
N GLY A 291 -12.91 -15.82 -8.30
CA GLY A 291 -13.65 -16.47 -9.39
C GLY A 291 -12.90 -17.63 -10.07
N GLY A 292 -12.10 -18.41 -9.33
CA GLY A 292 -11.31 -19.52 -9.88
C GLY A 292 -10.00 -19.10 -10.58
N SER A 293 -9.70 -17.80 -10.67
CA SER A 293 -8.45 -17.28 -11.24
C SER A 293 -7.62 -16.54 -10.22
N ASN A 294 -6.31 -16.47 -10.47
CA ASN A 294 -5.39 -15.68 -9.65
C ASN A 294 -5.23 -14.27 -10.24
N LEU A 295 -5.43 -13.26 -9.40
CA LEU A 295 -5.18 -11.84 -9.72
C LEU A 295 -4.17 -11.23 -8.76
N GLN A 296 -3.43 -10.24 -9.22
CA GLN A 296 -2.64 -9.36 -8.38
C GLN A 296 -3.56 -8.23 -7.95
N GLY A 297 -3.75 -8.02 -6.63
CA GLY A 297 -4.76 -7.07 -6.20
C GLY A 297 -4.83 -6.84 -4.71
N TYR A 298 -5.95 -6.24 -4.34
CA TYR A 298 -6.34 -5.88 -2.99
C TYR A 298 -7.70 -6.47 -2.65
N ASN A 299 -7.95 -6.59 -1.37
CA ASN A 299 -9.24 -7.00 -0.82
C ASN A 299 -9.93 -5.76 -0.24
N CYS A 300 -10.99 -5.32 -0.92
CA CYS A 300 -11.81 -4.21 -0.47
C CYS A 300 -12.96 -4.76 0.37
N GLN A 301 -13.09 -4.29 1.60
CA GLN A 301 -14.13 -4.69 2.54
C GLN A 301 -15.18 -3.59 2.67
N VAL A 302 -16.43 -3.98 2.70
CA VAL A 302 -17.57 -3.08 2.90
C VAL A 302 -18.43 -3.65 4.00
N ALA A 303 -18.74 -2.84 5.00
CA ALA A 303 -19.73 -3.17 6.03
C ALA A 303 -21.03 -2.41 5.75
N VAL A 304 -22.12 -3.14 5.71
CA VAL A 304 -23.46 -2.61 5.37
C VAL A 304 -24.44 -2.96 6.47
N GLU A 305 -25.16 -1.96 6.94
CA GLU A 305 -26.27 -2.12 7.88
C GLU A 305 -27.45 -2.78 7.13
N SER A 306 -28.15 -3.71 7.80
CA SER A 306 -29.12 -4.60 7.14
C SER A 306 -30.47 -3.98 6.84
N ASP A 307 -30.96 -3.04 7.63
CA ASP A 307 -32.35 -2.56 7.56
C ASP A 307 -32.53 -1.55 6.42
N HIS A 308 -31.58 -0.61 6.29
CA HIS A 308 -31.62 0.44 5.27
C HIS A 308 -30.50 0.30 4.24
N GLN A 309 -29.66 -0.74 4.36
CA GLN A 309 -28.51 -1.01 3.49
C GLN A 309 -27.52 0.16 3.41
N VAL A 310 -27.34 0.88 4.51
CA VAL A 310 -26.39 1.97 4.61
C VAL A 310 -24.97 1.38 4.75
N THR A 311 -24.05 1.83 3.90
CA THR A 311 -22.63 1.49 4.05
C THR A 311 -22.06 2.23 5.25
N VAL A 312 -21.70 1.50 6.31
CA VAL A 312 -21.23 2.06 7.57
C VAL A 312 -19.71 2.11 7.68
N ALA A 313 -19.00 1.19 7.01
CA ALA A 313 -17.55 1.21 6.96
C ALA A 313 -17.00 0.65 5.65
N VAL A 314 -15.83 1.10 5.27
CA VAL A 314 -15.07 0.60 4.12
C VAL A 314 -13.60 0.44 4.49
N GLY A 315 -12.94 -0.56 3.92
CA GLY A 315 -11.52 -0.77 4.14
C GLY A 315 -10.84 -1.43 2.96
N VAL A 316 -9.52 -1.24 2.83
CA VAL A 316 -8.70 -1.87 1.79
C VAL A 316 -7.53 -2.57 2.44
N SER A 317 -7.41 -3.87 2.18
CA SER A 317 -6.33 -4.72 2.67
C SER A 317 -5.66 -5.45 1.52
N ASN A 318 -4.41 -5.83 1.68
CA ASN A 318 -3.72 -6.75 0.78
C ASN A 318 -3.79 -8.21 1.26
N GLN A 319 -4.59 -8.49 2.29
CA GLN A 319 -4.79 -9.80 2.88
C GLN A 319 -5.95 -10.53 2.21
N PRO A 320 -5.74 -11.73 1.65
CA PRO A 320 -6.77 -12.45 0.92
C PRO A 320 -8.00 -12.90 1.71
N PRO A 321 -7.89 -13.43 2.95
CA PRO A 321 -9.05 -13.88 3.72
C PRO A 321 -9.85 -12.70 4.28
N ASP A 322 -11.17 -12.86 4.34
CA ASP A 322 -12.08 -11.84 4.87
C ASP A 322 -12.28 -11.98 6.39
N SER A 323 -12.06 -13.18 6.92
CA SER A 323 -12.33 -13.53 8.32
C SER A 323 -11.53 -12.72 9.36
N GLU A 324 -10.32 -12.29 9.01
CA GLU A 324 -9.44 -11.53 9.91
C GLU A 324 -9.71 -10.01 9.86
N GLN A 325 -10.68 -9.58 9.05
CA GLN A 325 -10.92 -8.15 8.81
C GLN A 325 -12.15 -7.62 9.54
N LEU A 326 -12.98 -8.48 10.05
CA LEU A 326 -14.23 -8.11 10.71
C LEU A 326 -14.01 -7.18 11.92
N GLU A 327 -13.07 -7.53 12.79
CA GLU A 327 -12.79 -6.75 14.00
C GLU A 327 -12.31 -5.34 13.68
N VAL A 328 -11.43 -5.20 12.70
CA VAL A 328 -10.86 -3.90 12.32
C VAL A 328 -11.86 -3.03 11.59
N VAL A 329 -12.67 -3.61 10.71
CA VAL A 329 -13.78 -2.87 10.06
C VAL A 329 -14.79 -2.42 11.10
N TRP A 330 -15.09 -3.26 12.09
CA TRP A 330 -15.94 -2.91 13.22
C TRP A 330 -15.36 -1.77 14.06
N LEU A 331 -14.08 -1.82 14.42
CA LEU A 331 -13.40 -0.77 15.17
C LEU A 331 -13.35 0.54 14.41
N SER A 332 -13.07 0.50 13.10
CA SER A 332 -13.07 1.70 12.24
C SER A 332 -14.45 2.36 12.13
N TRP A 333 -15.52 1.57 12.27
CA TRP A 333 -16.88 2.07 12.28
C TRP A 333 -17.28 2.68 13.65
N THR A 334 -16.91 2.03 14.74
CA THR A 334 -17.30 2.49 16.08
C THR A 334 -16.54 3.74 16.52
N ALA A 335 -15.32 3.95 16.07
CA ALA A 335 -14.51 5.10 16.43
C ALA A 335 -15.16 6.47 16.10
N PRO A 336 -15.78 6.70 14.93
CA PRO A 336 -16.50 7.93 14.63
C PRO A 336 -17.84 8.05 15.39
N ILE A 337 -18.42 6.95 15.83
CA ILE A 337 -19.75 6.91 16.46
C ILE A 337 -19.64 7.01 17.99
N VAL A 338 -18.60 6.41 18.59
CA VAL A 338 -18.36 6.43 20.05
C VAL A 338 -17.81 7.76 20.53
N ASN A 339 -17.19 8.55 19.68
CA ASN A 339 -16.68 9.90 19.98
C ASN A 339 -17.70 11.01 19.73
N LEU A 340 -18.96 10.69 19.58
CA LEU A 340 -20.15 11.59 19.55
C LEU A 340 -20.99 11.43 20.80
#